data_0ddb92c87977d540d23d04a1e354d4f9
#
_entry.id   0ddb92c87977d540d23d04a1e354d4f9
#
_cell.length_a   1.000
_cell.length_b   1.000
_cell.length_c   1.000
_cell.angle_alpha   90.00
_cell.angle_beta   90.00
_cell.angle_gamma   90.00
#
_symmetry.space_group_name_H-M   'P 1'
#
loop_
_entity.id
_entity.type
_entity.pdbx_description
1 polymer ?
#
loop_
_entity_poly.entity_id
_entity_poly.type
_entity_poly.pdbx_seq_one_letter_code
_entity_poly.pdbx_strand_id
1 'polypeptide(L)'
;MAFDFDEECKRAFDKLKELLTSTPVIQPLDWNVPFEIMYDANDYVVGAVLGQRIGKASHAIYYALRTLNDAQRIYSTTEKEFLAIVFALEKFRSYLLGTKVIVYYDHVAIRYLMTKKEAKPRLIRWILFLSEFDLEVKDKRGT
;
A
#
# COMPACT_ATOMS: atom_id res chain seq x y z
N MET A 1 15.39 1.44 21.74
CA MET A 1 16.09 2.06 20.63
C MET A 1 15.31 3.26 20.12
N ALA A 2 15.93 4.40 20.07
CA ALA A 2 15.25 5.61 19.60
C ALA A 2 14.90 5.46 18.14
N PHE A 3 13.68 5.85 17.77
CA PHE A 3 13.26 5.91 16.37
C PHE A 3 14.03 7.03 15.70
N ASP A 4 14.80 6.67 14.68
CA ASP A 4 15.56 7.65 13.92
C ASP A 4 14.72 8.12 12.74
N PHE A 5 14.20 9.33 12.84
CA PHE A 5 13.34 9.93 11.84
C PHE A 5 14.22 10.54 10.74
N ASP A 6 14.71 9.70 9.84
CA ASP A 6 15.62 10.10 8.78
C ASP A 6 14.90 10.83 7.63
N GLU A 7 15.68 11.24 6.62
CA GLU A 7 15.18 11.99 5.48
C GLU A 7 14.15 11.18 4.67
N GLU A 8 14.33 9.88 4.57
CA GLU A 8 13.39 9.02 3.85
C GLU A 8 12.06 8.91 4.56
N CYS A 9 12.10 8.72 5.88
CA CYS A 9 10.89 8.71 6.71
C CYS A 9 10.16 10.04 6.60
N LYS A 10 10.90 11.13 6.66
CA LYS A 10 10.33 12.46 6.57
C LYS A 10 9.66 12.69 5.22
N ARG A 11 10.30 12.26 4.13
CA ARG A 11 9.74 12.39 2.78
C ARG A 11 8.45 11.58 2.64
N ALA A 12 8.44 10.34 3.10
CA ALA A 12 7.25 9.50 3.03
C ALA A 12 6.11 10.12 3.84
N PHE A 13 6.42 10.60 5.04
CA PHE A 13 5.45 11.23 5.91
C PHE A 13 4.91 12.53 5.30
N ASP A 14 5.80 13.36 4.74
CA ASP A 14 5.41 14.60 4.09
C ASP A 14 4.55 14.35 2.85
N LYS A 15 4.88 13.31 2.07
CA LYS A 15 4.10 12.91 0.92
C LYS A 15 2.69 12.48 1.32
N LEU A 16 2.55 11.71 2.39
CA LEU A 16 1.25 11.31 2.91
C LEU A 16 0.46 12.51 3.41
N LYS A 17 1.10 13.43 4.13
CA LYS A 17 0.48 14.68 4.55
C LYS A 17 0.00 15.51 3.37
N GLU A 18 0.82 15.62 2.33
CA GLU A 18 0.48 16.35 1.13
C GLU A 18 -0.76 15.76 0.45
N LEU A 19 -0.81 14.43 0.33
CA LEU A 19 -1.96 13.75 -0.24
C LEU A 19 -3.24 14.02 0.56
N LEU A 20 -3.13 14.08 1.88
CA LEU A 20 -4.26 14.34 2.76
C LEU A 20 -4.70 15.79 2.73
N THR A 21 -3.74 16.72 2.69
CA THR A 21 -4.04 18.16 2.72
C THR A 21 -4.47 18.72 1.37
N SER A 22 -4.12 18.04 0.27
CA SER A 22 -4.55 18.46 -1.06
C SER A 22 -6.01 18.15 -1.33
N THR A 23 -6.68 17.45 -0.43
CA THR A 23 -8.10 17.11 -0.54
C THR A 23 -8.90 17.90 0.50
N PRO A 24 -9.24 19.17 0.23
CA PRO A 24 -9.87 20.01 1.25
C PRO A 24 -11.31 19.65 1.54
N VAL A 25 -11.92 18.78 0.75
CA VAL A 25 -13.32 18.38 0.91
C VAL A 25 -13.39 16.89 1.22
N ILE A 26 -14.05 16.53 2.32
CA ILE A 26 -14.33 15.14 2.63
C ILE A 26 -15.33 14.64 1.60
N GLN A 27 -14.88 13.81 0.67
CA GLN A 27 -15.76 13.22 -0.31
C GLN A 27 -16.46 12.02 0.32
N PRO A 28 -17.78 11.91 0.19
CA PRO A 28 -18.47 10.70 0.64
C PRO A 28 -18.02 9.50 -0.19
N LEU A 29 -18.01 8.33 0.44
CA LEU A 29 -17.67 7.09 -0.22
C LEU A 29 -18.71 6.77 -1.30
N ASP A 30 -18.25 6.39 -2.50
CA ASP A 30 -19.10 5.89 -3.55
C ASP A 30 -18.78 4.40 -3.75
N TRP A 31 -19.69 3.54 -3.32
CA TRP A 31 -19.50 2.09 -3.39
C TRP A 31 -19.52 1.56 -4.83
N ASN A 32 -19.93 2.37 -5.81
CA ASN A 32 -19.91 1.99 -7.22
C ASN A 32 -18.58 2.28 -7.91
N VAL A 33 -17.69 3.00 -7.25
CA VAL A 33 -16.38 3.37 -7.77
C VAL A 33 -15.31 2.49 -7.11
N PRO A 34 -14.36 1.93 -7.89
CA PRO A 34 -13.29 1.15 -7.30
C PRO A 34 -12.46 1.97 -6.31
N PHE A 35 -11.98 1.29 -5.27
CA PHE A 35 -10.99 1.88 -4.37
C PHE A 35 -9.61 1.80 -4.99
N GLU A 36 -8.77 2.76 -4.66
CA GLU A 36 -7.37 2.76 -5.04
C GLU A 36 -6.52 2.70 -3.78
N ILE A 37 -5.46 1.90 -3.84
CA ILE A 37 -4.47 1.82 -2.76
C ILE A 37 -3.17 2.42 -3.28
N MET A 38 -2.70 3.42 -2.58
CA MET A 38 -1.35 3.94 -2.74
C MET A 38 -0.56 3.57 -1.50
N TYR A 39 0.67 3.19 -1.68
CA TYR A 39 1.53 2.80 -0.57
C TYR A 39 2.94 3.32 -0.79
N ASP A 40 3.67 3.40 0.30
CA ASP A 40 5.08 3.71 0.28
C ASP A 40 5.75 2.97 1.42
N ALA A 41 6.99 2.60 1.21
CA ALA A 41 7.76 1.87 2.21
C ALA A 41 9.18 2.39 2.23
N ASN A 42 9.72 2.55 3.42
CA ASN A 42 11.13 2.83 3.61
C ASN A 42 11.69 1.83 4.62
N ASP A 43 12.90 2.05 5.10
CA ASP A 43 13.55 1.11 5.99
C ASP A 43 12.89 0.99 7.36
N TYR A 44 12.03 1.92 7.74
CA TYR A 44 11.48 2.01 9.08
C TYR A 44 9.96 1.97 9.14
N VAL A 45 9.29 2.43 8.10
CA VAL A 45 7.86 2.66 8.11
C VAL A 45 7.24 2.21 6.81
N VAL A 46 6.05 1.63 6.89
CA VAL A 46 5.19 1.44 5.72
C VAL A 46 3.97 2.32 5.88
N GLY A 47 3.53 2.90 4.78
CA GLY A 47 2.36 3.77 4.76
C GLY A 47 1.43 3.39 3.63
N ALA A 48 0.15 3.63 3.84
CA ALA A 48 -0.87 3.36 2.84
C ALA A 48 -1.95 4.41 2.87
N VAL A 49 -2.47 4.72 1.69
CA VAL A 49 -3.60 5.63 1.53
C VAL A 49 -4.68 4.90 0.75
N LEU A 50 -5.87 4.90 1.31
CA LEU A 50 -7.07 4.42 0.62
C LEU A 50 -7.74 5.62 -0.03
N GLY A 51 -7.99 5.53 -1.32
CA GLY A 51 -8.62 6.62 -2.05
C GLY A 51 -9.60 6.14 -3.09
N GLN A 52 -10.24 7.08 -3.72
CA GLN A 52 -11.11 6.86 -4.89
C GLN A 52 -10.85 7.93 -5.92
N ARG A 53 -10.93 7.54 -7.18
CA ARG A 53 -10.77 8.48 -8.28
C ARG A 53 -12.12 9.01 -8.67
N ILE A 54 -12.28 10.34 -8.57
CA ILE A 54 -13.50 11.02 -8.99
C ILE A 54 -13.08 12.00 -10.09
N GLY A 55 -13.54 11.74 -11.31
CA GLY A 55 -13.05 12.47 -12.47
C GLY A 55 -11.58 12.13 -12.73
N LYS A 56 -10.72 13.14 -12.80
CA LYS A 56 -9.29 12.97 -13.04
C LYS A 56 -8.46 13.01 -11.77
N ALA A 57 -9.09 13.27 -10.62
CA ALA A 57 -8.38 13.45 -9.37
C ALA A 57 -8.60 12.27 -8.43
N SER A 58 -7.54 11.88 -7.74
CA SER A 58 -7.61 10.87 -6.69
C SER A 58 -7.91 11.57 -5.37
N HIS A 59 -8.89 11.08 -4.64
CA HIS A 59 -9.31 11.64 -3.36
C HIS A 59 -8.99 10.66 -2.25
N ALA A 60 -8.16 11.08 -1.29
CA ALA A 60 -7.82 10.28 -0.14
C ALA A 60 -9.01 10.18 0.82
N ILE A 61 -9.27 8.96 1.29
CA ILE A 61 -10.34 8.67 2.24
C ILE A 61 -9.76 8.38 3.61
N TYR A 62 -8.81 7.46 3.67
CA TYR A 62 -8.11 7.07 4.89
C TYR A 62 -6.65 6.88 4.63
N TYR A 63 -5.85 7.00 5.67
CA TYR A 63 -4.43 6.69 5.64
C TYR A 63 -4.06 5.86 6.86
N ALA A 64 -2.95 5.14 6.77
CA ALA A 64 -2.42 4.36 7.86
C ALA A 64 -0.89 4.30 7.76
N LEU A 65 -0.24 4.32 8.89
CA LEU A 65 1.20 4.19 9.02
C LEU A 65 1.52 3.07 10.01
N ARG A 66 2.55 2.32 9.74
CA ARG A 66 3.01 1.28 10.64
C ARG A 66 4.53 1.26 10.68
N THR A 67 5.09 1.32 11.88
CA THR A 67 6.52 1.16 12.10
C THR A 67 6.89 -0.31 11.92
N LEU A 68 7.99 -0.56 11.21
CA LEU A 68 8.50 -1.91 11.02
C LEU A 68 9.19 -2.39 12.27
N ASN A 69 8.99 -3.66 12.63
CA ASN A 69 9.74 -4.29 13.72
C ASN A 69 11.14 -4.68 13.23
N ASP A 70 11.99 -5.12 14.14
CA ASP A 70 13.40 -5.44 13.81
C ASP A 70 13.52 -6.50 12.72
N ALA A 71 12.67 -7.52 12.74
CA ALA A 71 12.67 -8.57 11.72
C ALA A 71 12.27 -8.03 10.35
N GLN A 72 11.27 -7.16 10.31
CA GLN A 72 10.78 -6.58 9.06
C GLN A 72 11.77 -5.57 8.48
N ARG A 73 12.54 -4.91 9.30
CA ARG A 73 13.53 -3.94 8.84
C ARG A 73 14.64 -4.56 8.00
N ILE A 74 14.90 -5.84 8.15
CA ILE A 74 15.90 -6.56 7.35
C ILE A 74 15.34 -7.16 6.07
N TYR A 75 14.04 -7.01 5.81
CA TYR A 75 13.44 -7.43 4.55
C TYR A 75 14.03 -6.64 3.40
N SER A 76 14.06 -7.25 2.20
CA SER A 76 14.45 -6.52 1.00
C SER A 76 13.47 -5.38 0.73
N THR A 77 13.89 -4.41 -0.09
CA THR A 77 13.03 -3.29 -0.48
C THR A 77 11.73 -3.80 -1.09
N THR A 78 11.81 -4.78 -1.98
CA THR A 78 10.64 -5.36 -2.64
C THR A 78 9.70 -6.04 -1.63
N GLU A 79 10.28 -6.75 -0.65
CA GLU A 79 9.47 -7.38 0.39
C GLU A 79 8.77 -6.34 1.27
N LYS A 80 9.45 -5.23 1.57
CA LYS A 80 8.84 -4.14 2.34
C LYS A 80 7.69 -3.49 1.59
N GLU A 81 7.83 -3.30 0.28
CA GLU A 81 6.76 -2.77 -0.56
C GLU A 81 5.56 -3.73 -0.57
N PHE A 82 5.83 -5.02 -0.70
CA PHE A 82 4.78 -6.04 -0.66
C PHE A 82 4.09 -6.04 0.71
N LEU A 83 4.87 -5.91 1.78
CA LEU A 83 4.33 -5.80 3.13
C LEU A 83 3.43 -4.58 3.28
N ALA A 84 3.78 -3.46 2.63
CA ALA A 84 2.95 -2.26 2.66
C ALA A 84 1.58 -2.51 2.02
N ILE A 85 1.53 -3.27 0.92
CA ILE A 85 0.27 -3.66 0.29
C ILE A 85 -0.56 -4.53 1.23
N VAL A 86 0.07 -5.54 1.81
CA VAL A 86 -0.62 -6.45 2.76
C VAL A 86 -1.16 -5.66 3.94
N PHE A 87 -0.35 -4.76 4.49
CA PHE A 87 -0.76 -3.91 5.59
C PHE A 87 -1.96 -3.04 5.22
N ALA A 88 -1.94 -2.46 4.01
CA ALA A 88 -3.05 -1.64 3.53
C ALA A 88 -4.34 -2.45 3.44
N LEU A 89 -4.26 -3.64 2.86
CA LEU A 89 -5.42 -4.51 2.71
C LEU A 89 -5.98 -4.98 4.06
N GLU A 90 -5.10 -5.28 5.01
CA GLU A 90 -5.54 -5.61 6.38
C GLU A 90 -6.23 -4.44 7.06
N LYS A 91 -5.63 -3.27 6.95
CA LYS A 91 -6.13 -2.08 7.63
C LYS A 91 -7.48 -1.64 7.08
N PHE A 92 -7.64 -1.71 5.77
CA PHE A 92 -8.85 -1.25 5.09
C PHE A 92 -9.80 -2.38 4.70
N ARG A 93 -9.60 -3.56 5.25
CA ARG A 93 -10.34 -4.77 4.87
C ARG A 93 -11.85 -4.58 4.83
N SER A 94 -12.41 -3.91 5.82
CA SER A 94 -13.87 -3.70 5.93
C SER A 94 -14.45 -2.92 4.75
N TYR A 95 -13.64 -2.06 4.14
CA TYR A 95 -14.06 -1.32 2.95
C TYR A 95 -13.86 -2.11 1.67
N LEU A 96 -12.86 -2.99 1.63
CA LEU A 96 -12.34 -3.57 0.41
C LEU A 96 -12.95 -4.90 0.04
N LEU A 97 -13.44 -5.67 1.02
CA LEU A 97 -14.04 -6.97 0.74
C LEU A 97 -15.31 -6.79 -0.10
N GLY A 98 -15.36 -7.51 -1.21
CA GLY A 98 -16.49 -7.44 -2.13
C GLY A 98 -16.49 -6.26 -3.10
N THR A 99 -15.47 -5.41 -3.05
CA THR A 99 -15.31 -4.29 -3.96
C THR A 99 -14.04 -4.43 -4.78
N LYS A 100 -14.04 -3.82 -5.96
CA LYS A 100 -12.85 -3.81 -6.80
C LYS A 100 -11.81 -2.84 -6.22
N VAL A 101 -10.58 -3.30 -6.12
CA VAL A 101 -9.47 -2.52 -5.56
C VAL A 101 -8.36 -2.43 -6.61
N ILE A 102 -7.92 -1.22 -6.88
CA ILE A 102 -6.80 -0.97 -7.79
C ILE A 102 -5.57 -0.69 -6.95
N VAL A 103 -4.52 -1.47 -7.18
CA VAL A 103 -3.23 -1.30 -6.49
C VAL A 103 -2.16 -0.98 -7.52
N TYR A 104 -1.44 0.10 -7.28
CA TYR A 104 -0.33 0.50 -8.15
C TYR A 104 0.98 -0.03 -7.57
N TYR A 105 1.67 -0.90 -8.28
CA TYR A 105 2.97 -1.40 -7.83
C TYR A 105 3.89 -1.71 -9.01
N ASP A 106 5.16 -1.95 -8.71
CA ASP A 106 6.13 -2.39 -9.71
C ASP A 106 5.84 -3.85 -10.07
N HIS A 107 5.29 -4.05 -11.24
CA HIS A 107 4.87 -5.36 -11.73
C HIS A 107 6.03 -6.35 -11.79
N VAL A 108 7.20 -5.88 -12.21
CA VAL A 108 8.39 -6.73 -12.33
C VAL A 108 8.84 -7.24 -10.96
N ALA A 109 8.85 -6.36 -9.97
CA ALA A 109 9.28 -6.72 -8.62
C ALA A 109 8.35 -7.76 -7.98
N ILE A 110 7.05 -7.57 -8.13
CA ILE A 110 6.06 -8.51 -7.58
C ILE A 110 6.14 -9.85 -8.31
N ARG A 111 6.28 -9.81 -9.63
CA ARG A 111 6.44 -11.03 -10.42
C ARG A 111 7.67 -11.81 -9.98
N TYR A 112 8.77 -11.11 -9.72
CA TYR A 112 9.99 -11.74 -9.22
C TYR A 112 9.75 -12.47 -7.90
N LEU A 113 9.05 -11.86 -6.97
CA LEU A 113 8.70 -12.51 -5.70
C LEU A 113 7.80 -13.72 -5.91
N MET A 114 6.84 -13.61 -6.81
CA MET A 114 5.89 -14.69 -7.08
C MET A 114 6.54 -15.89 -7.79
N THR A 115 7.59 -15.66 -8.57
CA THR A 115 8.32 -16.74 -9.26
C THR A 115 9.36 -17.42 -8.38
N LYS A 116 9.72 -16.84 -7.26
CA LYS A 116 10.57 -17.49 -6.28
C LYS A 116 9.77 -18.55 -5.54
N LYS A 117 9.69 -19.75 -6.14
CA LYS A 117 8.95 -20.87 -5.55
C LYS A 117 9.54 -21.38 -4.24
N GLU A 118 10.78 -21.05 -3.97
CA GLU A 118 11.39 -21.26 -2.66
C GLU A 118 10.97 -20.17 -1.70
N ALA A 119 9.85 -19.55 -2.01
CA ALA A 119 9.34 -18.43 -1.27
C ALA A 119 9.20 -18.78 0.20
N LYS A 120 9.72 -17.88 1.01
CA LYS A 120 9.56 -17.96 2.45
C LYS A 120 8.09 -18.12 2.79
N PRO A 121 7.76 -18.90 3.86
CA PRO A 121 6.35 -19.13 4.21
C PRO A 121 5.52 -17.85 4.32
N ARG A 122 6.12 -16.75 4.76
CA ARG A 122 5.41 -15.47 4.86
C ARG A 122 4.94 -14.95 3.52
N LEU A 123 5.75 -15.12 2.45
CA LEU A 123 5.37 -14.66 1.10
C LEU A 123 4.19 -15.46 0.58
N ILE A 124 4.17 -16.75 0.83
CA ILE A 124 3.04 -17.60 0.45
C ILE A 124 1.77 -17.15 1.17
N ARG A 125 1.86 -16.86 2.45
CA ARG A 125 0.72 -16.37 3.24
C ARG A 125 0.22 -15.03 2.71
N TRP A 126 1.13 -14.13 2.32
CA TRP A 126 0.74 -12.85 1.75
C TRP A 126 0.00 -13.02 0.43
N ILE A 127 0.50 -13.90 -0.44
CA ILE A 127 -0.15 -14.18 -1.73
C ILE A 127 -1.56 -14.74 -1.50
N LEU A 128 -1.71 -15.68 -0.56
CA LEU A 128 -3.01 -16.25 -0.23
C LEU A 128 -3.95 -15.17 0.33
N PHE A 129 -3.44 -14.28 1.16
CA PHE A 129 -4.21 -13.17 1.69
C PHE A 129 -4.70 -12.25 0.57
N LEU A 130 -3.82 -11.93 -0.37
CA LEU A 130 -4.19 -11.08 -1.52
C LEU A 130 -5.31 -11.69 -2.34
N SER A 131 -5.38 -13.01 -2.41
CA SER A 131 -6.40 -13.71 -3.20
C SER A 131 -7.82 -13.55 -2.65
N GLU A 132 -7.96 -13.06 -1.42
CA GLU A 132 -9.27 -12.78 -0.83
C GLU A 132 -9.93 -11.52 -1.41
N PHE A 133 -9.16 -10.70 -2.10
CA PHE A 133 -9.63 -9.40 -2.62
C PHE A 133 -9.73 -9.42 -4.13
N ASP A 134 -10.64 -8.62 -4.67
CA ASP A 134 -10.76 -8.39 -6.11
C ASP A 134 -9.79 -7.30 -6.52
N LEU A 135 -8.52 -7.70 -6.76
CA LEU A 135 -7.44 -6.77 -7.05
C LEU A 135 -7.23 -6.61 -8.55
N GLU A 136 -7.16 -5.37 -8.99
CA GLU A 136 -6.62 -5.01 -10.29
C GLU A 136 -5.28 -4.33 -10.05
N VAL A 137 -4.24 -4.87 -10.68
CA VAL A 137 -2.89 -4.35 -10.50
C VAL A 137 -2.53 -3.50 -11.70
N LYS A 138 -2.10 -2.27 -11.42
CA LYS A 138 -1.59 -1.39 -12.46
C LYS A 138 -0.12 -1.13 -12.22
N ASP A 139 0.64 -1.13 -13.31
CA ASP A 139 2.07 -0.86 -13.23
C ASP A 139 2.30 0.60 -12.89
N LYS A 140 3.07 0.81 -11.83
CA LYS A 140 3.45 2.14 -11.36
C LYS A 140 4.21 2.94 -12.43
N ARG A 141 4.88 2.25 -13.37
CA ARG A 141 5.64 2.88 -14.44
C ARG A 141 4.81 3.19 -15.67
N GLY A 142 3.65 2.56 -15.80
CA GLY A 142 2.83 2.65 -17.00
C GLY A 142 1.81 3.77 -17.00
N THR A 143 1.88 4.63 -16.03
CA THR A 143 0.95 5.77 -15.92
C THR A 143 1.47 7.00 -16.62
#